data_bdd2a19e8325258646d9ca20aa259f1d
#
_entry.id   bdd2a19e8325258646d9ca20aa259f1d
#
_cell.length_a   1.000
_cell.length_b   1.000
_cell.length_c   1.000
_cell.angle_alpha   90.00
_cell.angle_beta   90.00
_cell.angle_gamma   90.00
#
_symmetry.space_group_name_H-M   'P 1'
#
loop_
_entity.id
_entity.type
_entity.pdbx_description
1 polymer ?
#
loop_
_entity_poly.entity_id
_entity_poly.type
_entity_poly.pdbx_seq_one_letter_code
_entity_poly.pdbx_strand_id
1 'polypeptide(L)'
;MRAWAGADGADVVHDTVGGKTFTSSFSLVRPYGDLVSNVESPWQEEAVKVMHDRNLRVSFAWMPAPAVFGWEAHRERQRKILEQAAAHFDAGELRIQVGATFPLERAADAHRALEAGQVIGKVVLTMGS
;
A
#
# COMPACT_ATOMS: atom_id res chain seq x y z
N MET A 1 7.28 -16.18 -3.24
CA MET A 1 6.62 -15.64 -2.03
C MET A 1 6.34 -16.69 -0.95
N ARG A 2 5.86 -17.87 -1.29
CA ARG A 2 5.56 -18.91 -0.27
C ARG A 2 6.78 -19.40 0.53
N ALA A 3 7.99 -19.31 -0.01
CA ALA A 3 9.17 -19.88 0.62
C ALA A 3 9.61 -19.18 1.93
N TRP A 4 9.34 -17.87 2.09
CA TRP A 4 9.69 -17.15 3.32
C TRP A 4 8.53 -17.04 4.32
N ALA A 5 7.28 -17.18 3.85
CA ALA A 5 6.09 -17.11 4.70
C ALA A 5 5.76 -18.43 5.43
N GLY A 6 6.59 -19.48 5.24
CA GLY A 6 6.35 -20.79 5.79
C GLY A 6 5.29 -21.59 4.99
N ALA A 7 5.02 -22.83 5.43
CA ALA A 7 4.11 -23.74 4.73
C ALA A 7 2.65 -23.26 4.75
N ASP A 8 2.24 -22.56 5.81
CA ASP A 8 0.84 -22.16 6.02
C ASP A 8 0.50 -20.79 5.43
N GLY A 9 1.49 -19.96 5.14
CA GLY A 9 1.36 -18.59 4.65
C GLY A 9 1.72 -17.52 5.70
N ALA A 10 1.49 -16.25 5.36
CA ALA A 10 1.78 -15.12 6.23
C ALA A 10 0.65 -14.86 7.25
N ASP A 11 1.02 -14.39 8.45
CA ASP A 11 0.05 -13.97 9.47
C ASP A 11 -0.81 -12.80 8.98
N VAL A 12 -0.16 -11.84 8.34
CA VAL A 12 -0.77 -10.63 7.79
C VAL A 12 -0.27 -10.39 6.38
N VAL A 13 -1.18 -10.12 5.46
CA VAL A 13 -0.88 -9.64 4.10
C VAL A 13 -1.48 -8.25 3.93
N HIS A 14 -0.66 -7.30 3.50
CA HIS A 14 -1.11 -5.95 3.17
C HIS A 14 -1.06 -5.73 1.64
N ASP A 15 -2.22 -5.65 1.03
CA ASP A 15 -2.37 -5.34 -0.39
C ASP A 15 -2.48 -3.83 -0.60
N THR A 16 -1.58 -3.29 -1.39
CA THR A 16 -1.53 -1.86 -1.76
C THR A 16 -1.71 -1.64 -3.27
N VAL A 17 -2.04 -2.70 -4.01
CA VAL A 17 -2.10 -2.70 -5.48
C VAL A 17 -3.52 -2.87 -5.99
N GLY A 18 -4.31 -3.74 -5.35
CA GLY A 18 -5.68 -4.02 -5.77
C GLY A 18 -5.81 -4.99 -6.94
N GLY A 19 -7.01 -5.12 -7.46
CA GLY A 19 -7.33 -5.93 -8.63
C GLY A 19 -6.90 -7.39 -8.49
N LYS A 20 -6.14 -7.90 -9.47
CA LYS A 20 -5.65 -9.30 -9.45
C LYS A 20 -4.72 -9.58 -8.28
N THR A 21 -3.94 -8.59 -7.81
CA THR A 21 -3.05 -8.73 -6.65
C THR A 21 -3.87 -8.95 -5.39
N PHE A 22 -4.94 -8.18 -5.19
CA PHE A 22 -5.87 -8.38 -4.07
C PHE A 22 -6.42 -9.81 -4.06
N THR A 23 -6.98 -10.28 -5.18
CA THR A 23 -7.51 -11.65 -5.31
C THR A 23 -6.45 -12.71 -5.00
N SER A 24 -5.23 -12.55 -5.52
CA SER A 24 -4.14 -13.50 -5.28
C SER A 24 -3.66 -13.49 -3.83
N SER A 25 -3.79 -12.37 -3.12
CA SER A 25 -3.33 -12.19 -1.75
C SER A 25 -4.05 -13.11 -0.75
N PHE A 26 -5.30 -13.48 -1.00
CA PHE A 26 -6.05 -14.41 -0.14
C PHE A 26 -5.35 -15.75 0.03
N SER A 27 -4.71 -16.25 -1.01
CA SER A 27 -3.99 -17.54 -0.97
C SER A 27 -2.66 -17.49 -0.21
N LEU A 28 -2.16 -16.27 0.08
CA LEU A 28 -0.89 -16.07 0.78
C LEU A 28 -1.08 -15.96 2.29
N VAL A 29 -2.30 -15.68 2.76
CA VAL A 29 -2.62 -15.56 4.18
C VAL A 29 -2.78 -16.95 4.78
N ARG A 30 -2.18 -17.20 5.96
CA ARG A 30 -2.40 -18.44 6.69
C ARG A 30 -3.85 -18.59 7.18
N PRO A 31 -4.33 -19.79 7.51
CA PRO A 31 -5.61 -19.94 8.20
C PRO A 31 -5.68 -19.05 9.46
N TYR A 32 -6.85 -18.40 9.66
CA TYR A 32 -7.11 -17.43 10.73
C TYR A 32 -6.22 -16.17 10.69
N GLY A 33 -5.57 -15.89 9.55
CA GLY A 33 -4.77 -14.70 9.34
C GLY A 33 -5.58 -13.49 8.85
N ASP A 34 -4.87 -12.41 8.58
CA ASP A 34 -5.45 -11.12 8.21
C ASP A 34 -5.01 -10.68 6.82
N LEU A 35 -5.97 -10.21 6.02
CA LEU A 35 -5.72 -9.48 4.79
C LEU A 35 -6.18 -8.03 4.96
N VAL A 36 -5.28 -7.08 4.79
CA VAL A 36 -5.58 -5.65 4.82
C VAL A 36 -5.38 -5.09 3.43
N SER A 37 -6.35 -4.32 2.91
CA SER A 37 -6.16 -3.58 1.66
C SER A 37 -6.48 -2.10 1.85
N ASN A 38 -5.69 -1.22 1.23
CA ASN A 38 -5.97 0.21 1.14
C ASN A 38 -6.49 0.62 -0.25
N VAL A 39 -6.74 -0.36 -1.11
CA VAL A 39 -7.25 -0.16 -2.47
C VAL A 39 -8.59 -0.88 -2.61
N GLU A 40 -9.61 -0.15 -3.07
CA GLU A 40 -10.89 -0.76 -3.41
C GLU A 40 -10.71 -1.73 -4.58
N SER A 41 -11.22 -2.94 -4.42
CA SER A 41 -11.13 -4.00 -5.43
C SER A 41 -12.41 -4.81 -5.47
N PRO A 42 -12.88 -5.19 -6.68
CA PRO A 42 -14.04 -6.06 -6.79
C PRO A 42 -13.79 -7.41 -6.10
N TRP A 43 -14.79 -7.88 -5.38
CA TRP A 43 -14.77 -9.22 -4.80
C TRP A 43 -14.93 -10.26 -5.89
N GLN A 44 -14.00 -11.20 -5.94
CA GLN A 44 -14.08 -12.36 -6.82
C GLN A 44 -14.61 -13.55 -6.02
N GLU A 45 -15.42 -14.41 -6.62
CA GLU A 45 -16.02 -15.55 -5.95
C GLU A 45 -14.97 -16.49 -5.37
N GLU A 46 -13.88 -16.74 -6.10
CA GLU A 46 -12.76 -17.55 -5.64
C GLU A 46 -12.09 -16.98 -4.39
N ALA A 47 -11.96 -15.65 -4.30
CA ALA A 47 -11.39 -14.98 -3.13
C ALA A 47 -12.30 -15.14 -1.91
N VAL A 48 -13.62 -14.97 -2.09
CA VAL A 48 -14.61 -15.19 -1.02
C VAL A 48 -14.58 -16.63 -0.53
N LYS A 49 -14.47 -17.59 -1.44
CA LYS A 49 -14.33 -19.01 -1.08
C LYS A 49 -13.07 -19.26 -0.23
N VAL A 50 -11.92 -18.75 -0.66
CA VAL A 50 -10.67 -18.92 0.11
C VAL A 50 -10.76 -18.26 1.48
N MET A 51 -11.36 -17.06 1.55
CA MET A 51 -11.60 -16.35 2.82
C MET A 51 -12.40 -17.23 3.79
N HIS A 52 -13.51 -17.80 3.33
CA HIS A 52 -14.37 -18.66 4.13
C HIS A 52 -13.63 -19.95 4.56
N ASP A 53 -13.04 -20.68 3.60
CA ASP A 53 -12.40 -21.97 3.86
C ASP A 53 -11.21 -21.86 4.83
N ARG A 54 -10.55 -20.70 4.88
CA ARG A 54 -9.39 -20.43 5.75
C ARG A 54 -9.72 -19.58 6.98
N ASN A 55 -10.98 -19.20 7.18
CA ASN A 55 -11.41 -18.31 8.28
C ASN A 55 -10.60 -17.01 8.33
N LEU A 56 -10.40 -16.35 7.18
CA LEU A 56 -9.61 -15.12 7.10
C LEU A 56 -10.41 -13.92 7.62
N ARG A 57 -9.70 -12.98 8.24
CA ARG A 57 -10.21 -11.62 8.49
C ARG A 57 -9.76 -10.71 7.35
N VAL A 58 -10.70 -9.95 6.80
CA VAL A 58 -10.41 -8.97 5.75
C VAL A 58 -10.84 -7.59 6.22
N SER A 59 -9.96 -6.63 6.10
CA SER A 59 -10.22 -5.24 6.48
C SER A 59 -9.70 -4.27 5.42
N PHE A 60 -10.32 -3.09 5.39
CA PHE A 60 -9.93 -2.01 4.49
C PHE A 60 -9.42 -0.82 5.30
N ALA A 61 -8.31 -0.23 4.84
CA ALA A 61 -7.72 0.98 5.39
C ALA A 61 -7.82 2.12 4.36
N TRP A 62 -9.01 2.67 4.20
CA TRP A 62 -9.22 3.80 3.28
C TRP A 62 -8.73 5.10 3.92
N MET A 63 -7.49 5.47 3.62
CA MET A 63 -6.78 6.60 4.22
C MET A 63 -7.49 7.95 4.09
N PRO A 64 -8.21 8.28 2.98
CA PRO A 64 -8.96 9.53 2.86
C PRO A 64 -10.22 9.64 3.74
N ALA A 65 -10.74 8.54 4.27
CA ALA A 65 -12.01 8.52 4.99
C ALA A 65 -12.14 9.61 6.08
N PRO A 66 -11.15 9.86 6.95
CA PRO A 66 -11.26 10.90 7.96
C PRO A 66 -11.44 12.30 7.39
N ALA A 67 -10.81 12.59 6.24
CA ALA A 67 -10.97 13.88 5.58
C ALA A 67 -12.33 14.01 4.87
N VAL A 68 -12.77 12.93 4.21
CA VAL A 68 -14.03 12.92 3.47
C VAL A 68 -15.25 13.00 4.40
N PHE A 69 -15.19 12.31 5.53
CA PHE A 69 -16.32 12.23 6.49
C PHE A 69 -16.19 13.17 7.70
N GLY A 70 -15.18 14.05 7.73
CA GLY A 70 -15.00 15.01 8.80
C GLY A 70 -14.67 14.39 10.17
N TRP A 71 -13.97 13.26 10.21
CA TRP A 71 -13.58 12.58 11.45
C TRP A 71 -12.32 13.22 12.06
N GLU A 72 -12.49 14.33 12.76
CA GLU A 72 -11.37 15.17 13.23
C GLU A 72 -10.37 14.39 14.14
N ALA A 73 -10.86 13.56 15.06
CA ALA A 73 -9.97 12.77 15.92
C ALA A 73 -9.07 11.81 15.12
N HIS A 74 -9.59 11.24 14.03
CA HIS A 74 -8.83 10.35 13.15
C HIS A 74 -7.86 11.13 12.25
N ARG A 75 -8.24 12.33 11.78
CA ARG A 75 -7.33 13.24 11.05
C ARG A 75 -6.14 13.64 11.94
N GLU A 76 -6.43 14.00 13.19
CA GLU A 76 -5.38 14.33 14.16
C GLU A 76 -4.43 13.15 14.42
N ARG A 77 -4.97 11.93 14.48
CA ARG A 77 -4.14 10.73 14.58
C ARG A 77 -3.24 10.54 13.34
N GLN A 78 -3.77 10.76 12.15
CA GLN A 78 -2.98 10.70 10.91
C GLN A 78 -1.89 11.77 10.88
N ARG A 79 -2.21 13.01 11.33
CA ARG A 79 -1.24 14.10 11.45
C ARG A 79 -0.06 13.69 12.33
N LYS A 80 -0.34 13.14 13.52
CA LYS A 80 0.70 12.68 14.46
C LYS A 80 1.59 11.58 13.86
N ILE A 81 1.02 10.64 13.09
CA ILE A 81 1.80 9.60 12.40
C ILE A 81 2.75 10.24 11.38
N LEU A 82 2.29 11.24 10.61
CA LEU A 82 3.13 11.93 9.63
C LEU A 82 4.22 12.76 10.29
N GLU A 83 3.95 13.41 11.43
CA GLU A 83 4.96 14.14 12.21
C GLU A 83 6.05 13.21 12.76
N GLN A 84 5.66 12.04 13.27
CA GLN A 84 6.63 11.03 13.70
C GLN A 84 7.48 10.53 12.53
N ALA A 85 6.86 10.28 11.38
CA ALA A 85 7.61 9.89 10.18
C ALA A 85 8.59 10.98 9.74
N ALA A 86 8.18 12.25 9.76
CA ALA A 86 9.07 13.38 9.45
C ALA A 86 10.28 13.43 10.40
N ALA A 87 10.05 13.28 11.70
CA ALA A 87 11.14 13.22 12.68
C ALA A 87 12.13 12.08 12.42
N HIS A 88 11.65 10.90 12.02
CA HIS A 88 12.51 9.78 11.63
C HIS A 88 13.30 10.05 10.34
N PHE A 89 12.72 10.78 9.38
CA PHE A 89 13.45 11.26 8.20
C PHE A 89 14.56 12.24 8.57
N ASP A 90 14.26 13.22 9.42
CA ASP A 90 15.23 14.22 9.88
C ASP A 90 16.38 13.58 10.68
N ALA A 91 16.08 12.53 11.43
CA ALA A 91 17.07 11.73 12.16
C ALA A 91 17.89 10.78 11.24
N GLY A 92 17.54 10.65 9.96
CA GLY A 92 18.17 9.71 9.02
C GLY A 92 17.82 8.23 9.23
N GLU A 93 16.85 7.95 10.08
CA GLU A 93 16.36 6.60 10.40
C GLU A 93 15.44 6.04 9.31
N LEU A 94 14.76 6.92 8.57
CA LEU A 94 13.97 6.57 7.40
C LEU A 94 14.61 7.13 6.14
N ARG A 95 14.50 6.36 5.05
CA ARG A 95 14.97 6.78 3.74
C ARG A 95 13.94 6.43 2.68
N ILE A 96 13.76 7.33 1.71
CA ILE A 96 12.96 7.09 0.52
C ILE A 96 13.90 6.78 -0.64
N GLN A 97 13.69 5.64 -1.28
CA GLN A 97 14.37 5.30 -2.52
C GLN A 97 13.80 6.19 -3.64
N VAL A 98 14.59 7.14 -4.13
CA VAL A 98 14.27 7.89 -5.34
C VAL A 98 14.89 7.16 -6.52
N GLY A 99 14.05 6.65 -7.42
CA GLY A 99 14.47 5.89 -8.58
C GLY A 99 14.66 6.74 -9.83
N ALA A 100 13.92 7.85 -9.95
CA ALA A 100 14.06 8.80 -11.05
C ALA A 100 13.60 10.20 -10.63
N THR A 101 14.21 11.23 -11.25
CA THR A 101 13.85 12.64 -11.05
C THR A 101 13.64 13.30 -12.39
N PHE A 102 12.57 14.07 -12.54
CA PHE A 102 12.27 14.84 -13.74
C PHE A 102 11.95 16.28 -13.38
N PRO A 103 12.30 17.27 -14.23
CA PRO A 103 11.77 18.62 -14.06
C PRO A 103 10.26 18.63 -14.31
N LEU A 104 9.55 19.58 -13.68
CA LEU A 104 8.08 19.67 -13.75
C LEU A 104 7.57 19.73 -15.20
N GLU A 105 8.29 20.40 -16.10
CA GLU A 105 7.98 20.53 -17.52
C GLU A 105 7.98 19.18 -18.25
N ARG A 106 8.62 18.18 -17.65
CA ARG A 106 8.67 16.80 -18.16
C ARG A 106 7.80 15.83 -17.35
N ALA A 107 6.75 16.31 -16.68
CA ALA A 107 5.86 15.48 -15.89
C ALA A 107 5.25 14.33 -16.70
N ALA A 108 4.96 14.53 -17.99
CA ALA A 108 4.47 13.46 -18.87
C ALA A 108 5.48 12.32 -19.06
N ASP A 109 6.80 12.61 -19.05
CA ASP A 109 7.84 11.59 -19.11
C ASP A 109 7.93 10.83 -17.80
N ALA A 110 7.78 11.51 -16.67
CA ALA A 110 7.73 10.90 -15.35
C ALA A 110 6.56 9.91 -15.22
N HIS A 111 5.37 10.27 -15.70
CA HIS A 111 4.22 9.38 -15.74
C HIS A 111 4.48 8.16 -16.61
N ARG A 112 5.01 8.35 -17.82
CA ARG A 112 5.38 7.22 -18.72
C ARG A 112 6.38 6.27 -18.07
N ALA A 113 7.39 6.79 -17.38
CA ALA A 113 8.38 5.98 -16.68
C ALA A 113 7.78 5.16 -15.53
N LEU A 114 6.82 5.75 -14.80
CA LEU A 114 6.09 5.08 -13.72
C LEU A 114 5.18 3.98 -14.28
N GLU A 115 4.42 4.27 -15.34
CA GLU A 115 3.50 3.32 -15.98
C GLU A 115 4.25 2.14 -16.62
N ALA A 116 5.45 2.37 -17.15
CA ALA A 116 6.31 1.31 -17.68
C ALA A 116 6.81 0.33 -16.60
N GLY A 117 6.65 0.64 -15.30
CA GLY A 117 7.02 -0.24 -14.19
C GLY A 117 8.53 -0.51 -14.06
N GLN A 118 9.37 0.30 -14.71
CA GLN A 118 10.83 0.10 -14.74
C GLN A 118 11.56 0.84 -13.62
N VAL A 119 10.88 1.72 -12.89
CA VAL A 119 11.48 2.53 -11.83
C VAL A 119 11.30 1.84 -10.48
N ILE A 120 12.40 1.52 -9.82
CA ILE A 120 12.39 1.03 -8.44
C ILE A 120 12.46 2.25 -7.50
N GLY A 121 11.44 2.42 -6.66
CA GLY A 121 11.33 3.55 -5.75
C GLY A 121 10.35 4.61 -6.25
N LYS A 122 10.56 5.85 -5.81
CA LYS A 122 9.70 6.99 -6.15
C LYS A 122 10.19 7.73 -7.39
N VAL A 123 9.25 8.22 -8.18
CA VAL A 123 9.51 9.20 -9.24
C VAL A 123 9.21 10.59 -8.67
N VAL A 124 10.17 11.49 -8.76
CA VAL A 124 10.09 12.84 -8.18
C VAL A 124 10.08 13.89 -9.29
N LEU A 125 9.22 14.87 -9.14
CA LEU A 125 9.24 16.09 -9.96
C LEU A 125 9.95 17.19 -9.21
N THR A 126 10.90 17.89 -9.86
CA THR A 126 11.57 19.05 -9.32
C THR A 126 11.01 20.30 -9.97
N MET A 127 10.76 21.32 -9.15
CA MET A 127 10.47 22.66 -9.62
C MET A 127 11.79 23.43 -9.69
N GLY A 128 12.05 24.08 -10.84
CA GLY A 128 13.20 24.95 -10.99
C GLY A 128 13.15 26.09 -9.95
N SER A 129 14.29 26.42 -9.38
CA SER A 129 14.48 27.62 -8.55
C SER A 129 14.52 28.86 -9.42
#